data_2ca3848560179df230c26356929181bc
#
_entry.id   2ca3848560179df230c26356929181bc
#
_cell.length_a   1.000
_cell.length_b   1.000
_cell.length_c   1.000
_cell.angle_alpha   90.00
_cell.angle_beta   90.00
_cell.angle_gamma   90.00
#
_symmetry.space_group_name_H-M   'P 1'
#
loop_
_entity.id
_entity.type
_entity.pdbx_description
1 polymer ?
#
loop_
_entity_poly.entity_id
_entity_poly.type
_entity_poly.pdbx_seq_one_letter_code
_entity_poly.pdbx_strand_id
1 'polypeptide(L)'
;MVKFGTGGWRAIIGEEFIKENIQKLALAICLKMKAEGVESQGVVMGYDRRVLSKEAIIWSCEIFGNQGIRVWFVNRSSPTPLVMFYVMKHELSYGMMVTASHNPAIYNGIKVFTYGGRDADEKQTAEIEYYLEQAEELYLPNEEENGQMPPPSYLELVRKGMVREINPMNEYLDNIISVINMDAIKERDLRIAIDPMYGVSLTALSTILSIARCTIETINSRHDTLFGGKMPAPTERTLRNLQNYVLDRYCDIGIATDGDADRLGVIDDQGHYLHANNILVMLYYYLLRYKGWRGPAVRNLATTHVLDKVAESFGQKCYEVPVGFKYISAKMQETDAIIGGESSGGLTVKGHIHGKDGIYAAALLVEMIAVSGKRLSEIAADIRKEYGAIHMAERDYRFTPEEKERIHNILMEERKLPEMPFETDHVSYMDGCKVYFKNGGWVIARFSGTEPLLRIFCEMEYEPDTVRVCNLFEEYLGL
;
A
#
# COMPACT_ATOMS: atom_id res chain seq x y z
N MET A 1 -10.55 -16.59 14.67
CA MET A 1 -9.15 -17.04 14.47
C MET A 1 -8.44 -16.03 13.60
N VAL A 2 -7.29 -15.51 14.03
CA VAL A 2 -6.48 -14.55 13.27
C VAL A 2 -5.96 -15.21 11.99
N LYS A 3 -6.25 -14.61 10.81
CA LYS A 3 -5.70 -15.05 9.52
C LYS A 3 -5.13 -13.86 8.78
N PHE A 4 -3.93 -14.04 8.23
CA PHE A 4 -3.28 -13.01 7.44
C PHE A 4 -3.79 -13.00 6.00
N GLY A 5 -4.20 -11.80 5.54
CA GLY A 5 -4.45 -11.54 4.12
C GLY A 5 -3.20 -10.96 3.42
N THR A 6 -3.39 -10.48 2.19
CA THR A 6 -2.30 -9.93 1.35
C THR A 6 -1.61 -8.69 1.94
N GLY A 7 -2.20 -8.01 2.92
CA GLY A 7 -1.68 -6.78 3.52
C GLY A 7 -1.78 -6.75 5.05
N GLY A 8 -1.65 -7.88 5.72
CA GLY A 8 -1.76 -8.01 7.17
C GLY A 8 -3.09 -8.64 7.62
N TRP A 9 -3.26 -8.78 8.94
CA TRP A 9 -4.52 -9.17 9.54
C TRP A 9 -5.47 -7.97 9.61
N ARG A 10 -6.75 -8.19 9.27
CA ARG A 10 -7.82 -7.18 9.37
C ARG A 10 -9.06 -7.81 9.97
N ALA A 11 -9.71 -7.08 10.87
CA ALA A 11 -10.87 -7.56 11.61
C ALA A 11 -11.82 -6.42 11.99
N ILE A 12 -13.07 -6.76 12.28
CA ILE A 12 -14.07 -5.82 12.76
C ILE A 12 -13.79 -5.51 14.24
N ILE A 13 -13.79 -4.21 14.58
CA ILE A 13 -13.56 -3.73 15.94
C ILE A 13 -14.69 -4.22 16.85
N GLY A 14 -14.31 -4.89 17.96
CA GLY A 14 -15.23 -5.45 18.92
C GLY A 14 -15.73 -6.87 18.60
N GLU A 15 -15.44 -7.40 17.40
CA GLU A 15 -15.71 -8.80 17.06
C GLU A 15 -14.42 -9.64 17.14
N GLU A 16 -13.54 -9.49 16.18
CA GLU A 16 -12.25 -10.18 16.15
C GLU A 16 -11.08 -9.27 16.52
N PHE A 17 -11.18 -7.95 16.24
CA PHE A 17 -10.19 -6.96 16.68
C PHE A 17 -10.44 -6.60 18.16
N ILE A 18 -10.04 -7.50 19.05
CA ILE A 18 -10.18 -7.42 20.50
C ILE A 18 -8.82 -7.63 21.18
N LYS A 19 -8.70 -7.20 22.45
CA LYS A 19 -7.44 -7.27 23.22
C LYS A 19 -6.82 -8.67 23.19
N GLU A 20 -7.62 -9.69 23.41
CA GLU A 20 -7.17 -11.09 23.46
C GLU A 20 -6.48 -11.53 22.17
N ASN A 21 -7.11 -11.32 21.01
CA ASN A 21 -6.55 -11.70 19.72
C ASN A 21 -5.29 -10.90 19.37
N ILE A 22 -5.24 -9.61 19.74
CA ILE A 22 -4.08 -8.75 19.56
C ILE A 22 -2.90 -9.25 20.41
N GLN A 23 -3.16 -9.62 21.67
CA GLN A 23 -2.12 -10.14 22.56
C GLN A 23 -1.65 -11.52 22.15
N LYS A 24 -2.52 -12.42 21.67
CA LYS A 24 -2.13 -13.71 21.09
C LYS A 24 -1.25 -13.54 19.86
N LEU A 25 -1.60 -12.61 18.96
CA LEU A 25 -0.78 -12.30 17.80
C LEU A 25 0.59 -11.73 18.20
N ALA A 26 0.62 -10.83 19.18
CA ALA A 26 1.87 -10.31 19.72
C ALA A 26 2.75 -11.42 20.31
N LEU A 27 2.16 -12.36 21.06
CA LEU A 27 2.86 -13.52 21.60
C LEU A 27 3.39 -14.44 20.51
N ALA A 28 2.60 -14.71 19.46
CA ALA A 28 3.04 -15.51 18.31
C ALA A 28 4.29 -14.91 17.64
N ILE A 29 4.32 -13.58 17.45
CA ILE A 29 5.48 -12.88 16.90
C ILE A 29 6.68 -12.98 17.87
N CYS A 30 6.46 -12.85 19.18
CA CYS A 30 7.54 -13.06 20.17
C CYS A 30 8.14 -14.46 20.09
N LEU A 31 7.31 -15.50 19.99
CA LEU A 31 7.77 -16.89 19.85
C LEU A 31 8.59 -17.08 18.57
N LYS A 32 8.10 -16.53 17.46
CA LYS A 32 8.84 -16.57 16.19
C LYS A 32 10.18 -15.85 16.31
N MET A 33 10.24 -14.64 16.88
CA MET A 33 11.49 -13.89 17.06
C MET A 33 12.51 -14.65 17.91
N LYS A 34 12.04 -15.35 18.96
CA LYS A 34 12.90 -16.20 19.80
C LYS A 34 13.41 -17.43 19.05
N ALA A 35 12.54 -18.06 18.27
CA ALA A 35 12.94 -19.21 17.45
C ALA A 35 13.99 -18.84 16.37
N GLU A 36 13.96 -17.61 15.89
CA GLU A 36 14.93 -17.07 14.93
C GLU A 36 16.18 -16.47 15.61
N GLY A 37 16.19 -16.32 16.95
CA GLY A 37 17.30 -15.73 17.70
C GLY A 37 17.48 -14.24 17.46
N VAL A 38 16.40 -13.50 17.12
CA VAL A 38 16.42 -12.07 16.79
C VAL A 38 15.76 -11.19 17.85
N GLU A 39 15.31 -11.76 18.96
CA GLU A 39 14.59 -11.07 20.03
C GLU A 39 15.38 -9.91 20.65
N SER A 40 16.71 -9.99 20.64
CA SER A 40 17.60 -8.95 21.18
C SER A 40 17.56 -7.64 20.39
N GLN A 41 17.16 -7.67 19.10
CA GLN A 41 17.04 -6.50 18.26
C GLN A 41 15.82 -5.63 18.64
N GLY A 42 14.80 -6.25 19.25
CA GLY A 42 13.54 -5.58 19.55
C GLY A 42 12.62 -5.43 18.33
N VAL A 43 11.50 -4.73 18.52
CA VAL A 43 10.48 -4.49 17.51
C VAL A 43 10.05 -3.02 17.51
N VAL A 44 9.83 -2.43 16.33
CA VAL A 44 9.21 -1.09 16.25
C VAL A 44 7.71 -1.23 16.02
N MET A 45 6.91 -0.37 16.69
CA MET A 45 5.47 -0.37 16.57
C MET A 45 4.92 1.03 16.33
N GLY A 46 4.04 1.17 15.33
CA GLY A 46 3.31 2.38 15.01
C GLY A 46 1.82 2.13 14.84
N TYR A 47 1.05 3.20 14.72
CA TYR A 47 -0.41 3.14 14.59
C TYR A 47 -0.98 4.31 13.80
N ASP A 48 -2.12 4.08 13.14
CA ASP A 48 -2.89 5.12 12.45
C ASP A 48 -3.95 5.78 13.36
N ARG A 49 -4.91 6.49 12.76
CA ARG A 49 -5.93 7.24 13.49
C ARG A 49 -7.21 6.45 13.81
N ARG A 50 -7.24 5.14 13.57
CA ARG A 50 -8.40 4.29 13.83
C ARG A 50 -8.68 4.11 15.32
N VAL A 51 -9.94 3.81 15.62
CA VAL A 51 -10.35 3.46 17.00
C VAL A 51 -9.54 2.26 17.49
N LEU A 52 -9.11 2.27 18.74
CA LEU A 52 -8.27 1.27 19.43
C LEU A 52 -6.86 1.08 18.86
N SER A 53 -6.40 1.89 17.88
CA SER A 53 -5.06 1.69 17.32
C SER A 53 -3.95 1.87 18.35
N LYS A 54 -4.03 2.90 19.20
CA LYS A 54 -3.05 3.16 20.26
C LYS A 54 -3.13 2.11 21.38
N GLU A 55 -4.33 1.75 21.77
CA GLU A 55 -4.59 0.73 22.79
C GLU A 55 -4.02 -0.63 22.35
N ALA A 56 -4.21 -1.00 21.08
CA ALA A 56 -3.66 -2.23 20.52
C ALA A 56 -2.13 -2.28 20.60
N ILE A 57 -1.45 -1.15 20.36
CA ILE A 57 0.01 -1.06 20.58
C ILE A 57 0.35 -1.26 22.07
N ILE A 58 -0.37 -0.61 22.98
CA ILE A 58 -0.12 -0.75 24.43
C ILE A 58 -0.26 -2.22 24.86
N TRP A 59 -1.33 -2.89 24.43
CA TRP A 59 -1.54 -4.31 24.71
C TRP A 59 -0.44 -5.21 24.12
N SER A 60 0.04 -4.88 22.92
CA SER A 60 1.18 -5.58 22.30
C SER A 60 2.48 -5.32 23.07
N CYS A 61 2.76 -4.07 23.51
CA CYS A 61 3.91 -3.72 24.30
C CYS A 61 4.00 -4.51 25.62
N GLU A 62 2.85 -4.76 26.27
CA GLU A 62 2.78 -5.57 27.49
C GLU A 62 3.28 -7.00 27.22
N ILE A 63 2.87 -7.61 26.09
CA ILE A 63 3.30 -8.96 25.73
C ILE A 63 4.81 -8.97 25.39
N PHE A 64 5.26 -8.12 24.47
CA PHE A 64 6.67 -8.10 24.06
C PHE A 64 7.61 -7.80 25.24
N GLY A 65 7.26 -6.80 26.05
CA GLY A 65 8.07 -6.44 27.21
C GLY A 65 8.15 -7.53 28.26
N ASN A 66 7.06 -8.26 28.51
CA ASN A 66 7.02 -9.41 29.42
C ASN A 66 7.76 -10.62 28.86
N GLN A 67 7.89 -10.75 27.53
CA GLN A 67 8.72 -11.74 26.87
C GLN A 67 10.20 -11.36 26.77
N GLY A 68 10.60 -10.22 27.36
CA GLY A 68 11.97 -9.72 27.36
C GLY A 68 12.40 -9.05 26.06
N ILE A 69 11.46 -8.75 25.16
CA ILE A 69 11.72 -8.12 23.87
C ILE A 69 11.49 -6.62 23.97
N ARG A 70 12.49 -5.81 23.60
CA ARG A 70 12.39 -4.35 23.62
C ARG A 70 11.45 -3.85 22.53
N VAL A 71 10.63 -2.85 22.89
CA VAL A 71 9.72 -2.19 21.95
C VAL A 71 10.14 -0.73 21.72
N TRP A 72 10.26 -0.36 20.44
CA TRP A 72 10.38 1.02 19.99
C TRP A 72 8.98 1.50 19.61
N PHE A 73 8.32 2.24 20.49
CA PHE A 73 6.94 2.70 20.29
C PHE A 73 6.92 4.09 19.68
N VAL A 74 6.37 4.21 18.47
CA VAL A 74 6.14 5.50 17.81
C VAL A 74 4.98 6.20 18.52
N ASN A 75 5.28 7.23 19.31
CA ASN A 75 4.37 7.83 20.30
C ASN A 75 3.22 8.68 19.71
N ARG A 76 3.13 8.79 18.39
CA ARG A 76 2.07 9.50 17.66
C ARG A 76 1.53 8.63 16.53
N SER A 77 0.25 8.87 16.15
CA SER A 77 -0.26 8.30 14.90
C SER A 77 0.61 8.73 13.73
N SER A 78 1.05 7.78 12.93
CA SER A 78 2.10 7.97 11.93
C SER A 78 1.85 7.14 10.67
N PRO A 79 2.46 7.53 9.55
CA PRO A 79 2.38 6.77 8.31
C PRO A 79 2.97 5.36 8.43
N THR A 80 2.34 4.40 7.77
CA THR A 80 2.91 3.04 7.60
C THR A 80 4.34 3.07 7.06
N PRO A 81 4.66 3.84 5.99
CA PRO A 81 6.03 3.92 5.48
C PRO A 81 7.06 4.43 6.48
N LEU A 82 6.69 5.24 7.47
CA LEU A 82 7.61 5.66 8.54
C LEU A 82 8.05 4.48 9.41
N VAL A 83 7.13 3.56 9.73
CA VAL A 83 7.48 2.35 10.52
C VAL A 83 8.37 1.44 9.69
N MET A 84 8.06 1.24 8.40
CA MET A 84 8.90 0.47 7.48
C MET A 84 10.30 1.09 7.33
N PHE A 85 10.38 2.42 7.22
CA PHE A 85 11.63 3.15 7.18
C PHE A 85 12.48 2.91 8.45
N TYR A 86 11.85 2.93 9.62
CA TYR A 86 12.55 2.68 10.87
C TYR A 86 13.10 1.25 10.94
N VAL A 87 12.32 0.25 10.51
CA VAL A 87 12.78 -1.15 10.38
C VAL A 87 14.01 -1.23 9.49
N MET A 88 13.97 -0.62 8.31
CA MET A 88 15.07 -0.63 7.36
C MET A 88 16.32 0.08 7.91
N LYS A 89 16.15 1.31 8.43
CA LYS A 89 17.25 2.16 8.86
C LYS A 89 17.99 1.61 10.07
N HIS A 90 17.26 0.97 10.99
CA HIS A 90 17.83 0.41 12.23
C HIS A 90 18.07 -1.11 12.13
N GLU A 91 17.97 -1.67 10.91
CA GLU A 91 18.23 -3.08 10.61
C GLU A 91 17.47 -4.05 11.51
N LEU A 92 16.23 -3.68 11.91
CA LEU A 92 15.39 -4.53 12.72
C LEU A 92 14.85 -5.70 11.91
N SER A 93 14.69 -6.87 12.54
CA SER A 93 14.06 -8.03 11.93
C SER A 93 12.54 -7.87 11.81
N TYR A 94 11.91 -7.10 12.72
CA TYR A 94 10.47 -6.96 12.78
C TYR A 94 10.01 -5.53 13.08
N GLY A 95 8.88 -5.17 12.46
CA GLY A 95 8.08 -4.00 12.78
C GLY A 95 6.59 -4.32 12.70
N MET A 96 5.77 -3.57 13.39
CA MET A 96 4.32 -3.71 13.40
C MET A 96 3.63 -2.37 13.18
N MET A 97 2.56 -2.37 12.41
CA MET A 97 1.68 -1.21 12.24
C MET A 97 0.23 -1.58 12.52
N VAL A 98 -0.39 -0.91 13.48
CA VAL A 98 -1.83 -1.05 13.73
C VAL A 98 -2.58 -0.14 12.78
N THR A 99 -3.23 -0.75 11.79
CA THR A 99 -3.98 -0.08 10.72
C THR A 99 -4.84 -1.08 9.96
N ALA A 100 -5.91 -0.60 9.33
CA ALA A 100 -6.62 -1.31 8.27
C ALA A 100 -6.56 -0.54 6.93
N SER A 101 -5.54 0.36 6.76
CA SER A 101 -5.26 1.12 5.53
C SER A 101 -6.52 1.85 5.02
N HIS A 102 -7.03 1.47 3.84
CA HIS A 102 -8.18 2.08 3.19
C HIS A 102 -9.55 1.47 3.55
N ASN A 103 -9.59 0.45 4.42
CA ASN A 103 -10.86 -0.17 4.81
C ASN A 103 -11.78 0.80 5.58
N PRO A 104 -13.11 0.55 5.60
CA PRO A 104 -14.05 1.32 6.42
C PRO A 104 -13.63 1.44 7.90
N ALA A 105 -14.12 2.47 8.59
CA ALA A 105 -13.74 2.79 9.96
C ALA A 105 -14.06 1.69 11.00
N ILE A 106 -14.99 0.80 10.71
CA ILE A 106 -15.34 -0.34 11.57
C ILE A 106 -14.25 -1.41 11.63
N TYR A 107 -13.28 -1.39 10.68
CA TYR A 107 -12.16 -2.32 10.67
C TYR A 107 -10.92 -1.70 11.32
N ASN A 108 -10.14 -2.55 11.96
CA ASN A 108 -8.75 -2.28 12.28
C ASN A 108 -7.92 -3.54 11.98
N GLY A 109 -6.60 -3.50 12.19
CA GLY A 109 -5.75 -4.63 11.86
C GLY A 109 -4.30 -4.42 12.25
N ILE A 110 -3.47 -5.39 11.91
CA ILE A 110 -2.03 -5.35 12.17
C ILE A 110 -1.29 -5.79 10.90
N LYS A 111 -0.42 -4.91 10.40
CA LYS A 111 0.59 -5.23 9.40
C LYS A 111 1.88 -5.61 10.10
N VAL A 112 2.59 -6.61 9.58
CA VAL A 112 3.91 -7.01 10.07
C VAL A 112 4.93 -6.74 8.98
N PHE A 113 6.01 -6.07 9.37
CA PHE A 113 7.15 -5.77 8.51
C PHE A 113 8.34 -6.58 8.92
N THR A 114 9.21 -6.86 7.95
CA THR A 114 10.40 -7.69 8.13
C THR A 114 11.65 -6.93 7.71
N TYR A 115 12.80 -7.55 7.89
CA TYR A 115 14.10 -6.97 7.55
C TYR A 115 14.09 -6.26 6.19
N GLY A 116 14.68 -5.08 6.14
CA GLY A 116 14.67 -4.20 4.96
C GLY A 116 13.42 -3.32 4.82
N GLY A 117 12.52 -3.30 5.81
CA GLY A 117 11.33 -2.44 5.80
C GLY A 117 10.32 -2.82 4.71
N ARG A 118 9.97 -4.09 4.60
CA ARG A 118 9.01 -4.64 3.64
C ARG A 118 7.92 -5.43 4.33
N ASP A 119 6.80 -5.62 3.65
CA ASP A 119 5.72 -6.47 4.15
C ASP A 119 6.21 -7.92 4.34
N ALA A 120 5.73 -8.59 5.39
CA ALA A 120 5.96 -10.02 5.59
C ALA A 120 5.42 -10.83 4.40
N ASP A 121 6.23 -11.74 3.88
CA ASP A 121 5.86 -12.63 2.77
C ASP A 121 4.95 -13.80 3.23
N GLU A 122 4.53 -14.66 2.29
CA GLU A 122 3.63 -15.78 2.59
C GLU A 122 4.24 -16.79 3.56
N LYS A 123 5.54 -17.03 3.45
CA LYS A 123 6.24 -17.95 4.34
C LYS A 123 6.26 -17.38 5.76
N GLN A 124 6.59 -16.09 5.88
CA GLN A 124 6.66 -15.42 7.17
C GLN A 124 5.29 -15.30 7.84
N THR A 125 4.23 -15.00 7.09
CA THR A 125 2.87 -14.97 7.63
C THR A 125 2.36 -16.36 8.02
N ALA A 126 2.64 -17.40 7.23
CA ALA A 126 2.30 -18.78 7.59
C ALA A 126 3.05 -19.24 8.85
N GLU A 127 4.31 -18.85 9.02
CA GLU A 127 5.06 -19.13 10.24
C GLU A 127 4.48 -18.39 11.45
N ILE A 128 4.01 -17.13 11.28
CA ILE A 128 3.31 -16.41 12.36
C ILE A 128 2.01 -17.12 12.72
N GLU A 129 1.23 -17.59 11.74
CA GLU A 129 0.00 -18.37 11.97
C GLU A 129 0.29 -19.69 12.71
N TYR A 130 1.37 -20.38 12.38
CA TYR A 130 1.82 -21.57 13.12
C TYR A 130 2.14 -21.26 14.60
N TYR A 131 2.86 -20.16 14.88
CA TYR A 131 3.12 -19.73 16.24
C TYR A 131 1.86 -19.19 16.95
N LEU A 132 0.85 -18.76 16.22
CA LEU A 132 -0.42 -18.33 16.80
C LEU A 132 -1.17 -19.51 17.43
N GLU A 133 -1.13 -20.69 16.83
CA GLU A 133 -1.70 -21.93 17.44
C GLU A 133 -1.03 -22.24 18.78
N GLN A 134 0.29 -22.07 18.86
CA GLN A 134 1.02 -22.27 20.13
C GLN A 134 0.71 -21.15 21.13
N ALA A 135 0.55 -19.91 20.65
CA ALA A 135 0.19 -18.78 21.50
C ALA A 135 -1.20 -18.95 22.10
N GLU A 136 -2.16 -19.60 21.45
CA GLU A 136 -3.48 -19.91 22.00
C GLU A 136 -3.40 -20.83 23.23
N GLU A 137 -2.48 -21.79 23.24
CA GLU A 137 -2.26 -22.71 24.37
C GLU A 137 -1.51 -22.01 25.53
N LEU A 138 -0.61 -21.08 25.21
CA LEU A 138 0.24 -20.41 26.19
C LEU A 138 -0.35 -19.12 26.75
N TYR A 139 -1.39 -18.58 26.12
CA TYR A 139 -2.02 -17.34 26.54
C TYR A 139 -2.93 -17.57 27.74
N LEU A 140 -2.56 -16.96 28.87
CA LEU A 140 -3.34 -16.99 30.10
C LEU A 140 -3.92 -15.60 30.36
N PRO A 141 -5.24 -15.38 30.16
CA PRO A 141 -5.85 -14.07 30.28
C PRO A 141 -5.92 -13.52 31.72
N ASN A 142 -5.84 -14.39 32.73
CA ASN A 142 -5.99 -14.03 34.15
C ASN A 142 -4.98 -14.77 35.02
N GLU A 143 -3.74 -14.25 35.11
CA GLU A 143 -2.73 -14.79 36.04
C GLU A 143 -3.02 -14.50 37.52
N GLU A 144 -3.98 -13.62 37.85
CA GLU A 144 -4.37 -13.29 39.21
C GLU A 144 -5.02 -14.49 39.98
N GLU A 145 -5.60 -15.47 39.27
CA GLU A 145 -6.22 -16.63 39.89
C GLU A 145 -5.22 -17.63 40.50
N ASN A 146 -3.94 -17.57 40.11
CA ASN A 146 -2.91 -18.52 40.58
C ASN A 146 -1.96 -17.97 41.64
N GLY A 147 -2.24 -16.78 42.24
CA GLY A 147 -1.39 -16.18 43.28
C GLY A 147 0.00 -15.70 42.77
N GLN A 148 0.20 -15.62 41.48
CA GLN A 148 1.38 -15.02 40.86
C GLN A 148 1.18 -13.50 40.74
N MET A 149 2.28 -12.72 40.84
CA MET A 149 2.19 -11.29 40.63
C MET A 149 1.77 -11.05 39.16
N PRO A 150 0.83 -10.10 38.92
CA PRO A 150 0.44 -9.78 37.54
C PRO A 150 1.66 -9.32 36.75
N PRO A 151 1.69 -9.61 35.43
CA PRO A 151 2.78 -9.18 34.58
C PRO A 151 2.93 -7.65 34.61
N PRO A 152 4.16 -7.10 34.45
CA PRO A 152 4.38 -5.67 34.41
C PRO A 152 3.47 -4.97 33.41
N SER A 153 2.82 -3.90 33.88
CA SER A 153 1.99 -3.03 33.05
C SER A 153 2.84 -2.23 32.05
N TYR A 154 2.20 -1.66 31.03
CA TYR A 154 2.84 -0.76 30.06
C TYR A 154 3.71 0.31 30.76
N LEU A 155 3.18 0.99 31.78
CA LEU A 155 3.92 2.04 32.49
C LEU A 155 5.16 1.53 33.22
N GLU A 156 5.08 0.33 33.79
CA GLU A 156 6.25 -0.30 34.43
C GLU A 156 7.29 -0.72 33.39
N LEU A 157 6.88 -1.21 32.23
CA LEU A 157 7.76 -1.56 31.11
C LEU A 157 8.48 -0.31 30.55
N VAL A 158 7.78 0.82 30.46
CA VAL A 158 8.40 2.12 30.13
C VAL A 158 9.46 2.51 31.17
N ARG A 159 9.14 2.43 32.48
CA ARG A 159 10.09 2.73 33.56
C ARG A 159 11.32 1.80 33.55
N LYS A 160 11.14 0.54 33.19
CA LYS A 160 12.21 -0.45 33.03
C LYS A 160 13.02 -0.28 31.74
N GLY A 161 12.61 0.61 30.83
CA GLY A 161 13.24 0.82 29.52
C GLY A 161 13.02 -0.30 28.51
N MET A 162 12.06 -1.21 28.79
CA MET A 162 11.65 -2.25 27.86
C MET A 162 10.77 -1.70 26.74
N VAL A 163 9.96 -0.69 27.03
CA VAL A 163 9.24 0.11 26.05
C VAL A 163 9.86 1.50 26.00
N ARG A 164 10.31 1.90 24.82
CA ARG A 164 10.88 3.23 24.58
C ARG A 164 10.05 3.99 23.56
N GLU A 165 9.46 5.08 24.01
CA GLU A 165 8.76 6.00 23.10
C GLU A 165 9.75 6.73 22.22
N ILE A 166 9.45 6.76 20.90
CA ILE A 166 10.28 7.39 19.87
C ILE A 166 9.41 8.27 18.95
N ASN A 167 10.05 9.23 18.30
CA ASN A 167 9.45 10.01 17.22
C ASN A 167 10.41 10.10 16.02
N PRO A 168 10.42 9.11 15.11
CA PRO A 168 11.37 9.06 14.00
C PRO A 168 10.94 9.92 12.80
N MET A 169 9.95 10.80 12.95
CA MET A 169 9.41 11.61 11.84
C MET A 169 10.51 12.43 11.14
N ASN A 170 11.41 13.07 11.91
CA ASN A 170 12.46 13.89 11.30
C ASN A 170 13.42 13.05 10.45
N GLU A 171 13.82 11.88 10.93
CA GLU A 171 14.73 10.99 10.20
C GLU A 171 14.09 10.51 8.88
N TYR A 172 12.80 10.20 8.92
CA TYR A 172 12.02 9.81 7.73
C TYR A 172 11.91 10.97 6.73
N LEU A 173 11.60 12.18 7.19
CA LEU A 173 11.53 13.38 6.37
C LEU A 173 12.87 13.75 5.76
N ASP A 174 13.95 13.72 6.54
CA ASP A 174 15.30 14.01 6.07
C ASP A 174 15.73 13.04 4.96
N ASN A 175 15.35 11.76 5.08
CA ASN A 175 15.60 10.78 4.03
C ASN A 175 14.87 11.14 2.72
N ILE A 176 13.57 11.48 2.77
CA ILE A 176 12.81 11.89 1.57
C ILE A 176 13.40 13.17 0.99
N ILE A 177 13.64 14.19 1.80
CA ILE A 177 14.17 15.49 1.38
C ILE A 177 15.53 15.33 0.70
N SER A 178 16.36 14.40 1.17
CA SER A 178 17.71 14.17 0.60
C SER A 178 17.70 13.64 -0.82
N VAL A 179 16.61 13.00 -1.27
CA VAL A 179 16.50 12.39 -2.61
C VAL A 179 15.61 13.18 -3.58
N ILE A 180 14.90 14.19 -3.06
CA ILE A 180 14.05 15.12 -3.83
C ILE A 180 14.84 16.39 -4.19
N ASN A 181 14.69 16.87 -5.42
CA ASN A 181 15.27 18.14 -5.86
C ASN A 181 14.44 19.32 -5.31
N MET A 182 14.67 19.61 -4.01
CA MET A 182 13.96 20.68 -3.29
C MET A 182 14.17 22.05 -3.90
N ASP A 183 15.34 22.31 -4.50
CA ASP A 183 15.64 23.62 -5.07
C ASP A 183 14.85 23.87 -6.36
N ALA A 184 14.70 22.86 -7.21
CA ALA A 184 13.82 22.98 -8.38
C ALA A 184 12.36 23.27 -7.98
N ILE A 185 11.87 22.68 -6.90
CA ILE A 185 10.50 22.94 -6.41
C ILE A 185 10.38 24.38 -5.89
N LYS A 186 11.36 24.87 -5.12
CA LYS A 186 11.36 26.24 -4.56
C LYS A 186 11.28 27.34 -5.64
N GLU A 187 11.80 27.07 -6.83
CA GLU A 187 11.81 28.02 -7.95
C GLU A 187 10.46 28.14 -8.69
N ARG A 188 9.47 27.26 -8.37
CA ARG A 188 8.23 27.13 -9.15
C ARG A 188 6.99 27.77 -8.54
N ASP A 189 7.01 28.18 -7.28
CA ASP A 189 5.86 28.75 -6.55
C ASP A 189 4.57 27.92 -6.70
N LEU A 190 4.67 26.60 -6.49
CA LEU A 190 3.57 25.65 -6.69
C LEU A 190 2.52 25.77 -5.59
N ARG A 191 1.24 25.75 -5.99
CA ARG A 191 0.09 25.65 -5.08
C ARG A 191 -0.46 24.23 -5.07
N ILE A 192 -0.50 23.63 -3.89
CA ILE A 192 -0.79 22.20 -3.70
C ILE A 192 -1.96 22.03 -2.74
N ALA A 193 -3.00 21.32 -3.17
CA ALA A 193 -4.08 20.90 -2.29
C ALA A 193 -3.78 19.50 -1.71
N ILE A 194 -3.86 19.33 -0.38
CA ILE A 194 -3.64 18.07 0.31
C ILE A 194 -4.95 17.60 0.95
N ASP A 195 -5.33 16.38 0.66
CA ASP A 195 -6.39 15.63 1.33
C ASP A 195 -5.82 14.36 1.99
N PRO A 196 -5.48 14.39 3.28
CA PRO A 196 -5.04 13.21 4.00
C PRO A 196 -6.18 12.21 4.26
N MET A 197 -7.39 12.50 3.78
CA MET A 197 -8.60 11.69 4.04
C MET A 197 -8.79 11.36 5.54
N TYR A 198 -8.55 12.37 6.40
CA TYR A 198 -8.50 12.26 7.88
C TYR A 198 -7.38 11.35 8.41
N GLY A 199 -6.54 10.79 7.52
CA GLY A 199 -5.41 9.91 7.83
C GLY A 199 -4.16 10.63 8.31
N VAL A 200 -3.02 9.97 8.21
CA VAL A 200 -1.78 10.34 8.92
C VAL A 200 -0.74 11.08 8.08
N SER A 201 -0.97 11.33 6.79
CA SER A 201 0.03 11.92 5.88
C SER A 201 0.29 13.42 6.07
N LEU A 202 -0.67 14.16 6.65
CA LEU A 202 -0.66 15.62 6.66
C LEU A 202 0.65 16.21 7.16
N THR A 203 1.14 15.75 8.33
CA THR A 203 2.35 16.32 8.95
C THR A 203 3.56 16.17 8.02
N ALA A 204 3.75 14.99 7.45
CA ALA A 204 4.88 14.73 6.58
C ALA A 204 4.80 15.52 5.27
N LEU A 205 3.68 15.45 4.56
CA LEU A 205 3.49 16.18 3.31
C LEU A 205 3.61 17.69 3.51
N SER A 206 2.92 18.25 4.52
CA SER A 206 2.99 19.69 4.79
C SER A 206 4.41 20.14 5.15
N THR A 207 5.17 19.34 5.89
CA THR A 207 6.55 19.69 6.25
C THR A 207 7.44 19.71 5.01
N ILE A 208 7.44 18.64 4.19
CA ILE A 208 8.25 18.55 2.96
C ILE A 208 7.93 19.73 2.03
N LEU A 209 6.63 19.97 1.77
CA LEU A 209 6.19 20.99 0.83
C LEU A 209 6.39 22.41 1.34
N SER A 210 6.30 22.65 2.67
CA SER A 210 6.64 23.95 3.28
C SER A 210 8.14 24.25 3.18
N ILE A 211 9.01 23.26 3.39
CA ILE A 211 10.46 23.40 3.18
C ILE A 211 10.75 23.74 1.70
N ALA A 212 9.95 23.16 0.78
CA ALA A 212 10.01 23.44 -0.66
C ALA A 212 9.34 24.78 -1.04
N ARG A 213 8.84 25.58 -0.10
CA ARG A 213 8.17 26.89 -0.30
C ARG A 213 6.89 26.81 -1.15
N CYS A 214 6.22 25.65 -1.19
CA CYS A 214 4.92 25.54 -1.84
C CYS A 214 3.83 26.25 -1.03
N THR A 215 2.83 26.81 -1.71
CA THR A 215 1.57 27.24 -1.09
C THR A 215 0.71 26.00 -0.85
N ILE A 216 0.36 25.73 0.41
CA ILE A 216 -0.34 24.51 0.82
C ILE A 216 -1.77 24.86 1.23
N GLU A 217 -2.72 24.18 0.62
CA GLU A 217 -4.13 24.17 0.97
C GLU A 217 -4.49 22.78 1.51
N THR A 218 -5.37 22.70 2.52
CA THR A 218 -5.71 21.39 3.12
C THR A 218 -7.20 21.21 3.29
N ILE A 219 -7.70 20.02 2.98
CA ILE A 219 -9.06 19.58 3.30
C ILE A 219 -9.00 18.30 4.11
N ASN A 220 -10.08 17.94 4.84
CA ASN A 220 -10.19 16.70 5.63
C ASN A 220 -8.98 16.42 6.57
N SER A 221 -8.37 17.47 7.11
CA SER A 221 -7.10 17.43 7.84
C SER A 221 -7.24 17.14 9.34
N ARG A 222 -8.45 17.31 9.91
CA ARG A 222 -8.70 17.08 11.34
C ARG A 222 -8.53 15.59 11.73
N HIS A 223 -8.29 15.34 13.01
CA HIS A 223 -8.37 13.97 13.54
C HIS A 223 -9.84 13.53 13.57
N ASP A 224 -10.15 12.44 12.89
CA ASP A 224 -11.46 11.84 12.87
C ASP A 224 -11.31 10.32 12.67
N THR A 225 -11.64 9.56 13.71
CA THR A 225 -11.54 8.09 13.71
C THR A 225 -12.53 7.41 12.78
N LEU A 226 -13.57 8.14 12.36
CA LEU A 226 -14.57 7.66 11.40
C LEU A 226 -14.29 8.09 9.95
N PHE A 227 -13.14 8.78 9.70
CA PHE A 227 -12.75 9.25 8.38
C PHE A 227 -13.84 10.06 7.66
N GLY A 228 -14.57 10.92 8.41
CA GLY A 228 -15.68 11.71 7.87
C GLY A 228 -16.87 10.86 7.40
N GLY A 229 -17.01 9.63 7.91
CA GLY A 229 -18.05 8.69 7.50
C GLY A 229 -17.84 8.08 6.12
N LYS A 230 -16.61 8.18 5.56
CA LYS A 230 -16.25 7.67 4.23
C LYS A 230 -15.12 6.62 4.34
N MET A 231 -14.96 5.83 3.31
CA MET A 231 -13.81 4.95 3.18
C MET A 231 -12.57 5.82 2.88
N PRO A 232 -11.48 5.72 3.64
CA PRO A 232 -10.26 6.51 3.41
C PRO A 232 -9.42 5.90 2.27
N ALA A 233 -10.02 5.75 1.10
CA ALA A 233 -9.41 5.23 -0.12
C ALA A 233 -9.42 6.32 -1.19
N PRO A 234 -8.28 6.72 -1.76
CA PRO A 234 -8.16 7.83 -2.70
C PRO A 234 -8.57 7.40 -4.12
N THR A 235 -9.88 7.20 -4.33
CA THR A 235 -10.51 6.86 -5.60
C THR A 235 -11.15 8.08 -6.25
N GLU A 236 -11.46 8.02 -7.54
CA GLU A 236 -12.15 9.10 -8.24
C GLU A 236 -13.44 9.52 -7.52
N ARG A 237 -14.23 8.55 -7.05
CA ARG A 237 -15.49 8.81 -6.33
C ARG A 237 -15.28 9.54 -5.01
N THR A 238 -14.26 9.18 -4.25
CA THR A 238 -14.00 9.75 -2.92
C THR A 238 -13.31 11.12 -3.00
N LEU A 239 -12.61 11.40 -4.09
CA LEU A 239 -11.83 12.64 -4.29
C LEU A 239 -12.61 13.78 -4.99
N ARG A 240 -13.91 13.65 -5.22
CA ARG A 240 -14.71 14.73 -5.85
C ARG A 240 -14.58 16.09 -5.16
N ASN A 241 -14.49 16.10 -3.83
CA ASN A 241 -14.29 17.36 -3.10
C ASN A 241 -12.90 17.96 -3.39
N LEU A 242 -11.87 17.11 -3.50
CA LEU A 242 -10.52 17.56 -3.85
C LEU A 242 -10.47 18.08 -5.29
N GLN A 243 -11.17 17.43 -6.24
CA GLN A 243 -11.29 17.91 -7.63
C GLN A 243 -11.85 19.33 -7.67
N ASN A 244 -12.99 19.56 -7.03
CA ASN A 244 -13.59 20.91 -6.96
C ASN A 244 -12.65 21.90 -6.28
N TYR A 245 -11.99 21.48 -5.19
CA TYR A 245 -11.08 22.35 -4.45
C TYR A 245 -9.86 22.79 -5.28
N VAL A 246 -9.28 21.87 -6.08
CA VAL A 246 -8.17 22.17 -7.00
C VAL A 246 -8.58 23.25 -8.00
N LEU A 247 -9.77 23.12 -8.59
CA LEU A 247 -10.30 24.09 -9.56
C LEU A 247 -10.61 25.44 -8.91
N ASP A 248 -11.31 25.44 -7.77
CA ASP A 248 -11.73 26.66 -7.08
C ASP A 248 -10.55 27.48 -6.54
N ARG A 249 -9.45 26.80 -6.19
CA ARG A 249 -8.24 27.41 -5.61
C ARG A 249 -7.10 27.53 -6.61
N TYR A 250 -7.30 27.12 -7.86
CA TYR A 250 -6.26 27.16 -8.90
C TYR A 250 -4.98 26.45 -8.46
N CYS A 251 -5.12 25.24 -7.90
CA CYS A 251 -3.97 24.46 -7.47
C CYS A 251 -3.31 23.77 -8.67
N ASP A 252 -1.98 23.64 -8.64
CA ASP A 252 -1.20 22.93 -9.66
C ASP A 252 -1.37 21.41 -9.58
N ILE A 253 -1.70 20.92 -8.38
CA ILE A 253 -1.94 19.50 -8.09
C ILE A 253 -2.77 19.34 -6.82
N GLY A 254 -3.66 18.35 -6.82
CA GLY A 254 -4.33 17.83 -5.64
C GLY A 254 -3.73 16.46 -5.26
N ILE A 255 -3.33 16.30 -4.01
CA ILE A 255 -2.69 15.10 -3.47
C ILE A 255 -3.58 14.53 -2.37
N ALA A 256 -3.94 13.26 -2.49
CA ALA A 256 -4.63 12.51 -1.44
C ALA A 256 -3.89 11.23 -1.09
N THR A 257 -3.98 10.80 0.17
CA THR A 257 -3.47 9.49 0.61
C THR A 257 -4.57 8.71 1.32
N ASP A 258 -4.41 7.40 1.40
CA ASP A 258 -5.29 6.59 2.23
C ASP A 258 -5.00 6.77 3.75
N GLY A 259 -5.75 6.06 4.59
CA GLY A 259 -5.72 6.25 6.04
C GLY A 259 -4.36 6.12 6.69
N ASP A 260 -3.49 5.24 6.21
CA ASP A 260 -2.13 4.99 6.70
C ASP A 260 -1.02 5.48 5.76
N ALA A 261 -1.40 6.21 4.71
CA ALA A 261 -0.52 6.93 3.78
C ALA A 261 0.43 6.06 2.94
N ASP A 262 0.07 4.79 2.69
CA ASP A 262 0.85 3.92 1.81
C ASP A 262 0.38 3.99 0.35
N ARG A 263 -0.79 4.60 0.05
CA ARG A 263 -1.35 4.80 -1.28
C ARG A 263 -1.49 6.27 -1.61
N LEU A 264 -1.51 6.58 -2.90
CA LEU A 264 -1.61 7.91 -3.45
C LEU A 264 -2.76 8.01 -4.45
N GLY A 265 -3.54 9.10 -4.36
CA GLY A 265 -4.48 9.57 -5.37
C GLY A 265 -4.14 11.00 -5.76
N VAL A 266 -4.32 11.33 -7.03
CA VAL A 266 -3.88 12.61 -7.59
C VAL A 266 -4.97 13.24 -8.44
N ILE A 267 -5.11 14.55 -8.30
CA ILE A 267 -5.92 15.41 -9.17
C ILE A 267 -4.98 16.35 -9.91
N ASP A 268 -5.11 16.44 -11.23
CA ASP A 268 -4.32 17.37 -12.03
C ASP A 268 -4.80 18.81 -11.92
N ASP A 269 -4.07 19.74 -12.53
CA ASP A 269 -4.39 21.19 -12.58
C ASP A 269 -5.71 21.52 -13.28
N GLN A 270 -6.32 20.57 -14.00
CA GLN A 270 -7.61 20.71 -14.65
C GLN A 270 -8.76 20.01 -13.88
N GLY A 271 -8.47 19.49 -12.68
CA GLY A 271 -9.46 18.80 -11.85
C GLY A 271 -9.72 17.34 -12.26
N HIS A 272 -8.93 16.76 -13.15
CA HIS A 272 -9.08 15.36 -13.53
C HIS A 272 -8.39 14.43 -12.53
N TYR A 273 -9.07 13.35 -12.17
CA TYR A 273 -8.48 12.26 -11.41
C TYR A 273 -7.46 11.50 -12.27
N LEU A 274 -6.24 11.38 -11.78
CA LEU A 274 -5.22 10.54 -12.39
C LEU A 274 -5.24 9.16 -11.75
N HIS A 275 -5.57 8.15 -12.54
CA HIS A 275 -5.53 6.77 -12.08
C HIS A 275 -4.11 6.37 -11.67
N ALA A 276 -3.98 5.47 -10.68
CA ALA A 276 -2.68 5.01 -10.16
C ALA A 276 -1.72 4.50 -11.26
N ASN A 277 -2.25 3.85 -12.29
CA ASN A 277 -1.48 3.43 -13.45
C ASN A 277 -0.82 4.60 -14.19
N ASN A 278 -1.54 5.72 -14.37
CA ASN A 278 -0.96 6.91 -14.98
C ASN A 278 0.15 7.48 -14.10
N ILE A 279 -0.05 7.53 -12.78
CA ILE A 279 0.95 8.01 -11.82
C ILE A 279 2.23 7.17 -11.90
N LEU A 280 2.11 5.85 -11.90
CA LEU A 280 3.24 4.93 -11.98
C LEU A 280 4.02 5.11 -13.29
N VAL A 281 3.33 5.20 -14.43
CA VAL A 281 3.93 5.43 -15.74
C VAL A 281 4.63 6.78 -15.80
N MET A 282 3.98 7.86 -15.30
CA MET A 282 4.54 9.21 -15.28
C MET A 282 5.81 9.29 -14.43
N LEU A 283 5.81 8.68 -13.24
CA LEU A 283 6.99 8.64 -12.37
C LEU A 283 8.13 7.81 -12.99
N TYR A 284 7.84 6.66 -13.60
CA TYR A 284 8.87 5.89 -14.28
C TYR A 284 9.48 6.65 -15.45
N TYR A 285 8.65 7.28 -16.30
CA TYR A 285 9.11 8.15 -17.38
C TYR A 285 9.97 9.30 -16.83
N TYR A 286 9.55 9.94 -15.74
CA TYR A 286 10.31 11.00 -15.07
C TYR A 286 11.69 10.53 -14.61
N LEU A 287 11.76 9.38 -13.93
CA LEU A 287 13.04 8.82 -13.47
C LEU A 287 14.00 8.56 -14.64
N LEU A 288 13.50 7.99 -15.73
CA LEU A 288 14.31 7.67 -16.91
C LEU A 288 14.71 8.94 -17.69
N ARG A 289 13.75 9.81 -17.97
CA ARG A 289 13.93 10.94 -18.88
C ARG A 289 14.62 12.13 -18.24
N TYR A 290 14.21 12.51 -17.03
CA TYR A 290 14.64 13.75 -16.38
C TYR A 290 15.70 13.51 -15.30
N LYS A 291 15.56 12.46 -14.48
CA LYS A 291 16.60 12.10 -13.51
C LYS A 291 17.75 11.29 -14.15
N GLY A 292 17.59 10.81 -15.38
CA GLY A 292 18.61 10.05 -16.09
C GLY A 292 18.93 8.67 -15.50
N TRP A 293 18.02 8.17 -14.65
CA TRP A 293 18.19 6.85 -14.06
C TRP A 293 18.09 5.76 -15.11
N ARG A 294 18.64 4.58 -14.80
CA ARG A 294 18.55 3.38 -15.63
C ARG A 294 18.22 2.20 -14.73
N GLY A 295 17.31 1.37 -15.17
CA GLY A 295 16.89 0.16 -14.49
C GLY A 295 15.45 -0.22 -14.82
N PRO A 296 15.07 -1.48 -14.55
CA PRO A 296 13.75 -2.00 -14.87
C PRO A 296 12.66 -1.40 -13.99
N ALA A 297 11.41 -1.62 -14.42
CA ALA A 297 10.21 -1.46 -13.60
C ALA A 297 9.65 -2.82 -13.19
N VAL A 298 8.86 -2.84 -12.12
CA VAL A 298 8.09 -4.02 -11.68
C VAL A 298 6.63 -3.63 -11.51
N ARG A 299 5.73 -4.43 -12.07
CA ARG A 299 4.28 -4.29 -11.92
C ARG A 299 3.62 -5.63 -11.61
N ASN A 300 2.44 -5.60 -10.99
CA ASN A 300 1.66 -6.81 -10.86
C ASN A 300 0.81 -7.09 -12.10
N LEU A 301 0.20 -8.28 -12.13
CA LEU A 301 -0.64 -8.77 -13.24
C LEU A 301 -1.81 -7.85 -13.60
N ALA A 302 -2.33 -7.05 -12.66
CA ALA A 302 -3.48 -6.15 -12.85
C ALA A 302 -3.06 -4.69 -13.11
N THR A 303 -1.78 -4.43 -13.39
CA THR A 303 -1.23 -3.10 -13.64
C THR A 303 -0.98 -2.90 -15.14
N THR A 304 -1.04 -1.65 -15.60
CA THR A 304 -0.96 -1.26 -17.02
C THR A 304 0.28 -1.76 -17.75
N HIS A 305 0.10 -2.21 -18.99
CA HIS A 305 1.17 -2.56 -19.91
C HIS A 305 1.82 -1.32 -20.60
N VAL A 306 1.28 -0.13 -20.40
CA VAL A 306 1.97 1.10 -20.86
C VAL A 306 3.31 1.26 -20.16
N LEU A 307 3.46 0.74 -18.94
CA LEU A 307 4.74 0.72 -18.23
C LEU A 307 5.81 -0.09 -19.00
N ASP A 308 5.41 -1.19 -19.65
CA ASP A 308 6.30 -2.02 -20.50
C ASP A 308 6.77 -1.22 -21.71
N LYS A 309 5.85 -0.50 -22.38
CA LYS A 309 6.18 0.35 -23.55
C LYS A 309 7.19 1.45 -23.20
N VAL A 310 7.01 2.09 -22.02
CA VAL A 310 7.98 3.08 -21.52
C VAL A 310 9.32 2.42 -21.25
N ALA A 311 9.36 1.26 -20.58
CA ALA A 311 10.60 0.54 -20.32
C ALA A 311 11.35 0.24 -21.63
N GLU A 312 10.66 -0.34 -22.60
CA GLU A 312 11.21 -0.70 -23.91
C GLU A 312 11.78 0.50 -24.66
N SER A 313 11.09 1.65 -24.65
CA SER A 313 11.53 2.87 -25.33
C SER A 313 12.86 3.43 -24.80
N PHE A 314 13.20 3.11 -23.54
CA PHE A 314 14.48 3.44 -22.92
C PHE A 314 15.48 2.26 -22.87
N GLY A 315 15.18 1.15 -23.54
CA GLY A 315 16.02 -0.05 -23.55
C GLY A 315 16.05 -0.76 -22.17
N GLN A 316 15.00 -0.60 -21.36
CA GLN A 316 14.85 -1.21 -20.05
C GLN A 316 13.83 -2.36 -20.12
N LYS A 317 13.73 -3.14 -19.03
CA LYS A 317 12.73 -4.21 -18.87
C LYS A 317 11.62 -3.80 -17.92
N CYS A 318 10.44 -4.35 -18.12
CA CYS A 318 9.37 -4.35 -17.12
C CYS A 318 9.09 -5.80 -16.74
N TYR A 319 9.08 -6.08 -15.41
CA TYR A 319 8.80 -7.41 -14.90
C TYR A 319 7.37 -7.48 -14.35
N GLU A 320 6.68 -8.55 -14.71
CA GLU A 320 5.35 -8.86 -14.20
C GLU A 320 5.43 -9.87 -13.06
N VAL A 321 4.65 -9.65 -11.99
CA VAL A 321 4.58 -10.51 -10.80
C VAL A 321 3.11 -10.74 -10.38
N PRO A 322 2.82 -11.75 -9.54
CA PRO A 322 1.49 -11.92 -8.93
C PRO A 322 1.01 -10.67 -8.20
N VAL A 323 -0.30 -10.58 -7.92
CA VAL A 323 -0.88 -9.48 -7.17
C VAL A 323 -0.46 -9.54 -5.70
N GLY A 324 0.11 -8.45 -5.22
CA GLY A 324 0.59 -8.29 -3.85
C GLY A 324 1.95 -7.59 -3.81
N PHE A 325 2.05 -6.53 -3.01
CA PHE A 325 3.24 -5.67 -3.01
C PHE A 325 4.52 -6.42 -2.59
N LYS A 326 4.40 -7.47 -1.77
CA LYS A 326 5.51 -8.36 -1.40
C LYS A 326 6.25 -8.96 -2.61
N TYR A 327 5.53 -9.32 -3.68
CA TYR A 327 6.13 -9.84 -4.91
C TYR A 327 6.85 -8.74 -5.71
N ILE A 328 6.26 -7.53 -5.73
CA ILE A 328 6.89 -6.35 -6.33
C ILE A 328 8.19 -6.03 -5.61
N SER A 329 8.15 -5.93 -4.29
CA SER A 329 9.32 -5.66 -3.45
C SER A 329 10.45 -6.69 -3.64
N ALA A 330 10.11 -7.98 -3.63
CA ALA A 330 11.08 -9.06 -3.86
C ALA A 330 11.71 -8.99 -5.26
N LYS A 331 10.89 -8.77 -6.30
CA LYS A 331 11.37 -8.68 -7.69
C LYS A 331 12.21 -7.42 -7.93
N MET A 332 11.88 -6.30 -7.28
CA MET A 332 12.72 -5.09 -7.34
C MET A 332 14.11 -5.33 -6.78
N GLN A 333 14.23 -6.04 -5.66
CA GLN A 333 15.53 -6.40 -5.08
C GLN A 333 16.32 -7.35 -5.99
N GLU A 334 15.64 -8.39 -6.53
CA GLU A 334 16.26 -9.37 -7.44
C GLU A 334 16.82 -8.72 -8.71
N THR A 335 16.13 -7.73 -9.26
CA THR A 335 16.43 -7.16 -10.57
C THR A 335 17.05 -5.77 -10.53
N ASP A 336 17.25 -5.23 -9.32
CA ASP A 336 17.69 -3.85 -9.08
C ASP A 336 16.77 -2.81 -9.76
N ALA A 337 15.45 -3.09 -9.78
CA ALA A 337 14.48 -2.22 -10.43
C ALA A 337 14.38 -0.85 -9.74
N ILE A 338 14.18 0.19 -10.56
CA ILE A 338 14.15 1.57 -10.06
C ILE A 338 12.78 2.02 -9.56
N ILE A 339 11.71 1.32 -9.97
CA ILE A 339 10.34 1.59 -9.53
C ILE A 339 9.52 0.31 -9.54
N GLY A 340 8.58 0.20 -8.61
CA GLY A 340 7.57 -0.85 -8.60
C GLY A 340 6.24 -0.32 -8.10
N GLY A 341 5.13 -0.81 -8.66
CA GLY A 341 3.81 -0.32 -8.27
C GLY A 341 2.65 -1.19 -8.71
N GLU A 342 1.49 -0.86 -8.15
CA GLU A 342 0.21 -1.53 -8.35
C GLU A 342 -0.87 -0.55 -8.82
N SER A 343 -1.85 -1.07 -9.56
CA SER A 343 -3.07 -0.32 -9.95
C SER A 343 -3.87 0.24 -8.76
N SER A 344 -3.66 -0.31 -7.57
CA SER A 344 -4.30 0.13 -6.33
C SER A 344 -3.74 1.45 -5.74
N GLY A 345 -2.70 2.05 -6.33
CA GLY A 345 -2.09 3.31 -5.91
C GLY A 345 -0.88 3.17 -4.99
N GLY A 346 -0.47 1.95 -4.67
CA GLY A 346 0.77 1.71 -3.92
C GLY A 346 1.98 1.63 -4.85
N LEU A 347 3.03 2.37 -4.57
CA LEU A 347 4.29 2.30 -5.31
C LEU A 347 5.51 2.57 -4.41
N THR A 348 6.66 2.15 -4.87
CA THR A 348 7.96 2.46 -4.28
C THR A 348 9.02 2.71 -5.36
N VAL A 349 10.05 3.44 -4.98
CA VAL A 349 11.17 3.82 -5.85
C VAL A 349 12.48 3.45 -5.18
N LYS A 350 13.46 2.99 -5.96
CA LYS A 350 14.80 2.63 -5.50
C LYS A 350 15.44 3.75 -4.66
N GLY A 351 16.16 3.36 -3.62
CA GLY A 351 16.84 4.31 -2.71
C GLY A 351 16.01 4.78 -1.53
N HIS A 352 14.77 4.27 -1.41
CA HIS A 352 13.89 4.45 -0.28
C HIS A 352 13.50 3.09 0.32
N ILE A 353 12.38 2.99 1.03
CA ILE A 353 11.90 1.72 1.58
C ILE A 353 11.48 0.73 0.48
N HIS A 354 11.49 -0.56 0.81
CA HIS A 354 10.98 -1.62 -0.08
C HIS A 354 9.47 -1.86 0.05
N GLY A 355 8.75 -0.91 0.63
CA GLY A 355 7.32 -0.91 0.78
C GLY A 355 6.68 0.30 0.13
N LYS A 356 5.35 0.32 0.10
CA LYS A 356 4.58 1.42 -0.49
C LYS A 356 4.75 2.71 0.31
N ASP A 357 4.94 3.83 -0.37
CA ASP A 357 5.01 5.15 0.25
C ASP A 357 4.31 6.22 -0.60
N GLY A 358 3.08 6.58 -0.20
CA GLY A 358 2.31 7.63 -0.85
C GLY A 358 2.89 9.03 -0.64
N ILE A 359 3.62 9.26 0.45
CA ILE A 359 4.23 10.55 0.78
C ILE A 359 5.44 10.81 -0.13
N TYR A 360 6.33 9.83 -0.26
CA TYR A 360 7.48 9.93 -1.16
C TYR A 360 7.05 10.04 -2.62
N ALA A 361 6.06 9.25 -3.03
CA ALA A 361 5.49 9.31 -4.37
C ALA A 361 4.90 10.69 -4.69
N ALA A 362 4.19 11.30 -3.73
CA ALA A 362 3.65 12.66 -3.85
C ALA A 362 4.78 13.70 -4.01
N ALA A 363 5.83 13.61 -3.20
CA ALA A 363 6.98 14.51 -3.30
C ALA A 363 7.68 14.40 -4.67
N LEU A 364 7.82 13.19 -5.22
CA LEU A 364 8.37 12.95 -6.56
C LEU A 364 7.49 13.54 -7.68
N LEU A 365 6.16 13.50 -7.55
CA LEU A 365 5.27 14.13 -8.52
C LEU A 365 5.42 15.66 -8.52
N VAL A 366 5.54 16.26 -7.35
CA VAL A 366 5.79 17.71 -7.22
C VAL A 366 7.16 18.09 -7.82
N GLU A 367 8.18 17.27 -7.57
CA GLU A 367 9.50 17.41 -8.22
C GLU A 367 9.40 17.31 -9.74
N MET A 368 8.63 16.34 -10.26
CA MET A 368 8.43 16.15 -11.70
C MET A 368 7.80 17.39 -12.35
N ILE A 369 6.77 17.97 -11.75
CA ILE A 369 6.14 19.22 -12.22
C ILE A 369 7.19 20.35 -12.25
N ALA A 370 7.97 20.48 -11.19
CA ALA A 370 8.97 21.52 -11.06
C ALA A 370 10.10 21.38 -12.09
N VAL A 371 10.69 20.20 -12.21
CA VAL A 371 11.83 19.93 -13.07
C VAL A 371 11.45 19.93 -14.55
N SER A 372 10.27 19.39 -14.92
CA SER A 372 9.83 19.39 -16.31
C SER A 372 9.42 20.76 -16.81
N GLY A 373 9.05 21.67 -15.93
CA GLY A 373 8.50 22.99 -16.26
C GLY A 373 7.08 22.96 -16.83
N LYS A 374 6.44 21.78 -16.86
CA LYS A 374 5.09 21.53 -17.41
C LYS A 374 4.06 21.36 -16.32
N ARG A 375 2.79 21.62 -16.68
CA ARG A 375 1.66 21.26 -15.84
C ARG A 375 1.46 19.75 -15.81
N LEU A 376 0.84 19.24 -14.76
CA LEU A 376 0.62 17.81 -14.60
C LEU A 376 -0.25 17.23 -15.73
N SER A 377 -1.30 17.97 -16.15
CA SER A 377 -2.15 17.60 -17.28
C SER A 377 -1.38 17.54 -18.62
N GLU A 378 -0.41 18.44 -18.83
CA GLU A 378 0.44 18.43 -20.03
C GLU A 378 1.37 17.21 -20.06
N ILE A 379 1.98 16.85 -18.92
CA ILE A 379 2.83 15.65 -18.81
C ILE A 379 2.00 14.40 -19.12
N ALA A 380 0.79 14.30 -18.55
CA ALA A 380 -0.12 13.19 -18.81
C ALA A 380 -0.53 13.09 -20.29
N ALA A 381 -0.77 14.25 -20.94
CA ALA A 381 -1.08 14.31 -22.37
C ALA A 381 0.08 13.89 -23.24
N ASP A 382 1.31 14.32 -22.93
CA ASP A 382 2.51 13.93 -23.67
C ASP A 382 2.76 12.42 -23.61
N ILE A 383 2.65 11.82 -22.43
CA ILE A 383 2.83 10.37 -22.25
C ILE A 383 1.74 9.61 -23.01
N ARG A 384 0.47 10.07 -22.93
CA ARG A 384 -0.62 9.46 -23.68
C ARG A 384 -0.38 9.51 -25.19
N LYS A 385 0.13 10.62 -25.68
CA LYS A 385 0.46 10.80 -27.11
C LYS A 385 1.59 9.87 -27.55
N GLU A 386 2.59 9.65 -26.70
CA GLU A 386 3.78 8.87 -27.05
C GLU A 386 3.57 7.36 -26.89
N TYR A 387 2.88 6.93 -25.82
CA TYR A 387 2.76 5.50 -25.44
C TYR A 387 1.35 4.93 -25.54
N GLY A 388 0.34 5.76 -25.83
CA GLY A 388 -1.06 5.37 -25.90
C GLY A 388 -1.85 5.68 -24.63
N ALA A 389 -3.16 5.65 -24.75
CA ALA A 389 -4.07 5.82 -23.62
C ALA A 389 -4.17 4.53 -22.79
N ILE A 390 -4.49 4.69 -21.50
CA ILE A 390 -4.81 3.59 -20.59
C ILE A 390 -6.33 3.60 -20.38
N HIS A 391 -7.02 2.62 -20.98
CA HIS A 391 -8.42 2.39 -20.71
C HIS A 391 -8.56 1.10 -19.94
N MET A 392 -8.83 1.22 -18.64
CA MET A 392 -9.00 0.08 -17.74
C MET A 392 -10.44 -0.02 -17.25
N ALA A 393 -10.92 -1.25 -17.12
CA ALA A 393 -12.09 -1.58 -16.32
C ALA A 393 -11.69 -2.51 -15.18
N GLU A 394 -12.30 -2.28 -14.02
CA GLU A 394 -12.21 -3.13 -12.82
C GLU A 394 -13.63 -3.44 -12.37
N ARG A 395 -13.93 -4.73 -12.20
CA ARG A 395 -15.24 -5.20 -11.78
C ARG A 395 -15.12 -6.27 -10.71
N ASP A 396 -15.87 -6.08 -9.62
CA ASP A 396 -15.89 -6.95 -8.46
C ASP A 396 -17.22 -7.72 -8.39
N TYR A 397 -17.14 -9.04 -8.28
CA TYR A 397 -18.30 -9.93 -8.16
C TYR A 397 -18.20 -10.72 -6.87
N ARG A 398 -19.26 -10.65 -6.05
CA ARG A 398 -19.39 -11.55 -4.90
C ARG A 398 -19.86 -12.91 -5.38
N PHE A 399 -19.36 -13.95 -4.77
CA PHE A 399 -19.71 -15.33 -5.10
C PHE A 399 -20.03 -16.14 -3.83
N THR A 400 -20.85 -17.19 -4.00
CA THR A 400 -21.01 -18.26 -3.02
C THR A 400 -19.88 -19.28 -3.15
N PRO A 401 -19.64 -20.15 -2.13
CA PRO A 401 -18.63 -21.22 -2.24
C PRO A 401 -18.82 -22.11 -3.48
N GLU A 402 -20.06 -22.42 -3.84
CA GLU A 402 -20.41 -23.24 -5.00
C GLU A 402 -20.08 -22.53 -6.33
N GLU A 403 -20.38 -21.24 -6.43
CA GLU A 403 -20.01 -20.41 -7.58
C GLU A 403 -18.49 -20.31 -7.73
N LYS A 404 -17.77 -20.14 -6.62
CA LYS A 404 -16.30 -20.13 -6.63
C LYS A 404 -15.74 -21.43 -7.21
N GLU A 405 -16.23 -22.58 -6.74
CA GLU A 405 -15.76 -23.88 -7.20
C GLU A 405 -16.05 -24.06 -8.70
N ARG A 406 -17.26 -23.70 -9.14
CA ARG A 406 -17.66 -23.75 -10.57
C ARG A 406 -16.76 -22.88 -11.43
N ILE A 407 -16.53 -21.62 -11.05
CA ILE A 407 -15.71 -20.67 -11.82
C ILE A 407 -14.24 -21.11 -11.80
N HIS A 408 -13.75 -21.58 -10.66
CA HIS A 408 -12.38 -22.11 -10.54
C HIS A 408 -12.17 -23.30 -11.48
N ASN A 409 -13.09 -24.25 -11.48
CA ASN A 409 -13.01 -25.41 -12.37
C ASN A 409 -12.98 -25.00 -13.85
N ILE A 410 -13.86 -24.08 -14.27
CA ILE A 410 -13.89 -23.59 -15.66
C ILE A 410 -12.56 -22.93 -16.05
N LEU A 411 -12.09 -21.96 -15.25
CA LEU A 411 -10.95 -21.11 -15.62
C LEU A 411 -9.60 -21.77 -15.34
N MET A 412 -9.44 -22.48 -14.22
CA MET A 412 -8.14 -22.92 -13.74
C MET A 412 -7.87 -24.41 -14.03
N GLU A 413 -8.89 -25.30 -13.91
CA GLU A 413 -8.74 -26.72 -14.13
C GLU A 413 -8.98 -27.08 -15.61
N GLU A 414 -10.15 -26.74 -16.14
CA GLU A 414 -10.52 -27.04 -17.52
C GLU A 414 -9.86 -26.07 -18.51
N ARG A 415 -9.39 -24.90 -18.02
CA ARG A 415 -8.76 -23.83 -18.81
C ARG A 415 -9.59 -23.38 -19.99
N LYS A 416 -10.92 -23.35 -19.80
CA LYS A 416 -11.87 -22.92 -20.81
C LYS A 416 -12.06 -21.42 -20.77
N LEU A 417 -12.08 -20.81 -21.94
CA LEU A 417 -12.26 -19.37 -22.15
C LEU A 417 -13.42 -19.12 -23.10
N PRO A 418 -14.10 -17.96 -23.02
CA PRO A 418 -15.05 -17.54 -24.06
C PRO A 418 -14.31 -17.31 -25.37
N GLU A 419 -15.08 -17.30 -26.48
CA GLU A 419 -14.54 -16.89 -27.77
C GLU A 419 -14.14 -15.42 -27.72
N MET A 420 -12.83 -15.15 -27.78
CA MET A 420 -12.31 -13.81 -27.64
C MET A 420 -12.54 -12.97 -28.89
N PRO A 421 -12.91 -11.66 -28.74
CA PRO A 421 -13.14 -10.77 -29.88
C PRO A 421 -11.81 -10.29 -30.52
N PHE A 422 -10.67 -10.61 -29.93
CA PHE A 422 -9.34 -10.26 -30.39
C PHE A 422 -8.44 -11.50 -30.44
N GLU A 423 -7.44 -11.48 -31.31
CA GLU A 423 -6.47 -12.57 -31.42
C GLU A 423 -5.66 -12.69 -30.13
N THR A 424 -5.75 -13.87 -29.48
CA THR A 424 -5.00 -14.19 -28.26
C THR A 424 -3.53 -14.42 -28.62
N ASP A 425 -2.64 -13.79 -27.87
CA ASP A 425 -1.21 -14.06 -27.92
C ASP A 425 -0.87 -15.27 -27.05
N HIS A 426 -1.12 -15.17 -25.75
CA HIS A 426 -0.96 -16.26 -24.79
C HIS A 426 -1.88 -16.11 -23.60
N VAL A 427 -1.89 -17.13 -22.72
CA VAL A 427 -2.66 -17.15 -21.47
C VAL A 427 -1.72 -17.51 -20.33
N SER A 428 -1.80 -16.75 -19.22
CA SER A 428 -1.06 -17.00 -17.99
C SER A 428 -2.00 -17.41 -16.87
N TYR A 429 -1.55 -18.37 -16.07
CA TYR A 429 -2.24 -18.87 -14.87
C TYR A 429 -1.42 -18.61 -13.59
N MET A 430 -0.59 -17.59 -13.60
CA MET A 430 0.32 -17.27 -12.48
C MET A 430 -0.42 -16.88 -11.19
N ASP A 431 -1.51 -16.09 -11.31
CA ASP A 431 -2.37 -15.68 -10.20
C ASP A 431 -3.76 -15.32 -10.77
N GLY A 432 -4.58 -16.34 -11.06
CA GLY A 432 -5.80 -16.24 -11.82
C GLY A 432 -5.60 -16.56 -13.30
N CYS A 433 -6.59 -16.28 -14.12
CA CYS A 433 -6.56 -16.51 -15.57
C CYS A 433 -6.39 -15.17 -16.31
N LYS A 434 -5.20 -14.91 -16.85
CA LYS A 434 -4.90 -13.69 -17.64
C LYS A 434 -4.72 -14.04 -19.10
N VAL A 435 -5.50 -13.41 -19.97
CA VAL A 435 -5.42 -13.53 -21.43
C VAL A 435 -4.75 -12.27 -21.98
N TYR A 436 -3.71 -12.46 -22.78
CA TYR A 436 -3.00 -11.39 -23.47
C TYR A 436 -3.38 -11.41 -24.94
N PHE A 437 -3.66 -10.23 -25.50
CA PHE A 437 -4.03 -10.07 -26.90
C PHE A 437 -2.85 -9.54 -27.72
N LYS A 438 -2.77 -9.94 -29.00
CA LYS A 438 -1.71 -9.47 -29.91
C LYS A 438 -1.72 -7.96 -30.14
N ASN A 439 -2.84 -7.29 -29.92
CA ASN A 439 -2.93 -5.82 -29.96
C ASN A 439 -2.39 -5.11 -28.71
N GLY A 440 -1.84 -5.87 -27.74
CA GLY A 440 -1.26 -5.35 -26.49
C GLY A 440 -2.26 -5.19 -25.36
N GLY A 441 -3.56 -5.39 -25.59
CA GLY A 441 -4.59 -5.43 -24.53
C GLY A 441 -4.54 -6.74 -23.75
N TRP A 442 -5.25 -6.76 -22.62
CA TRP A 442 -5.33 -7.95 -21.78
C TRP A 442 -6.58 -7.95 -20.90
N VAL A 443 -6.97 -9.11 -20.41
CA VAL A 443 -8.00 -9.30 -19.39
C VAL A 443 -7.56 -10.36 -18.40
N ILE A 444 -7.84 -10.13 -17.11
CA ILE A 444 -7.58 -11.11 -16.05
C ILE A 444 -8.84 -11.32 -15.20
N ALA A 445 -9.17 -12.57 -14.91
CA ALA A 445 -10.13 -12.97 -13.90
C ALA A 445 -9.39 -13.63 -12.73
N ARG A 446 -9.53 -13.06 -11.53
CA ARG A 446 -8.75 -13.45 -10.35
C ARG A 446 -9.61 -13.47 -9.10
N PHE A 447 -9.48 -14.52 -8.31
CA PHE A 447 -10.09 -14.55 -6.97
C PHE A 447 -9.29 -13.68 -5.98
N SER A 448 -10.01 -12.87 -5.20
CA SER A 448 -9.38 -12.14 -4.10
C SER A 448 -8.89 -13.12 -3.03
N GLY A 449 -7.67 -12.89 -2.53
CA GLY A 449 -7.12 -13.66 -1.41
C GLY A 449 -7.66 -13.28 -0.03
N THR A 450 -8.39 -12.14 0.07
CA THR A 450 -8.84 -11.56 1.34
C THR A 450 -10.34 -11.43 1.48
N GLU A 451 -11.08 -11.45 0.37
CA GLU A 451 -12.51 -11.24 0.31
C GLU A 451 -13.16 -12.29 -0.62
N PRO A 452 -14.43 -12.67 -0.41
CA PRO A 452 -15.13 -13.59 -1.30
C PRO A 452 -15.55 -12.87 -2.61
N LEU A 453 -14.54 -12.42 -3.36
CA LEU A 453 -14.71 -11.65 -4.60
C LEU A 453 -13.90 -12.27 -5.74
N LEU A 454 -14.54 -12.37 -6.90
CA LEU A 454 -13.86 -12.50 -8.19
C LEU A 454 -13.67 -11.10 -8.75
N ARG A 455 -12.46 -10.77 -9.15
CA ARG A 455 -12.11 -9.49 -9.78
C ARG A 455 -11.78 -9.71 -11.24
N ILE A 456 -12.40 -8.93 -12.10
CA ILE A 456 -12.08 -8.88 -13.53
C ILE A 456 -11.46 -7.52 -13.82
N PHE A 457 -10.20 -7.53 -14.28
CA PHE A 457 -9.51 -6.36 -14.79
C PHE A 457 -9.29 -6.52 -16.28
N CYS A 458 -9.49 -5.46 -17.03
CA CYS A 458 -9.24 -5.44 -18.47
C CYS A 458 -8.60 -4.10 -18.85
N GLU A 459 -7.57 -4.14 -19.71
CA GLU A 459 -6.96 -2.96 -20.32
C GLU A 459 -6.96 -3.12 -21.83
N MET A 460 -7.49 -2.12 -22.54
CA MET A 460 -7.51 -2.06 -24.00
C MET A 460 -7.11 -0.67 -24.47
N GLU A 461 -6.77 -0.54 -25.75
CA GLU A 461 -6.45 0.74 -26.37
C GLU A 461 -7.69 1.65 -26.47
N TYR A 462 -8.89 1.06 -26.58
CA TYR A 462 -10.16 1.79 -26.69
C TYR A 462 -11.11 1.37 -25.57
N GLU A 463 -11.73 2.36 -24.92
CA GLU A 463 -12.66 2.14 -23.81
C GLU A 463 -13.85 1.21 -24.16
N PRO A 464 -14.51 1.32 -25.33
CA PRO A 464 -15.59 0.40 -25.71
C PRO A 464 -15.16 -1.06 -25.76
N ASP A 465 -13.92 -1.34 -26.18
CA ASP A 465 -13.38 -2.70 -26.24
C ASP A 465 -13.12 -3.26 -24.83
N THR A 466 -12.71 -2.41 -23.89
CA THR A 466 -12.55 -2.78 -22.47
C THR A 466 -13.89 -3.27 -21.89
N VAL A 467 -14.96 -2.51 -22.11
CA VAL A 467 -16.32 -2.86 -21.66
C VAL A 467 -16.80 -4.15 -22.32
N ARG A 468 -16.60 -4.29 -23.64
CA ARG A 468 -16.98 -5.48 -24.40
C ARG A 468 -16.32 -6.76 -23.88
N VAL A 469 -15.01 -6.71 -23.58
CA VAL A 469 -14.28 -7.87 -23.08
C VAL A 469 -14.71 -8.23 -21.66
N CYS A 470 -14.94 -7.25 -20.79
CA CYS A 470 -15.48 -7.50 -19.45
C CYS A 470 -16.87 -8.17 -19.51
N ASN A 471 -17.79 -7.63 -20.30
CA ASN A 471 -19.14 -8.20 -20.47
C ASN A 471 -19.08 -9.65 -20.95
N LEU A 472 -18.17 -9.97 -21.87
CA LEU A 472 -17.98 -11.32 -22.38
C LEU A 472 -17.59 -12.31 -21.26
N PHE A 473 -16.69 -11.90 -20.36
CA PHE A 473 -16.31 -12.73 -19.20
C PHE A 473 -17.48 -12.88 -18.22
N GLU A 474 -18.25 -11.81 -17.97
CA GLU A 474 -19.45 -11.87 -17.13
C GLU A 474 -20.48 -12.88 -17.66
N GLU A 475 -20.85 -12.74 -18.92
CA GLU A 475 -21.82 -13.65 -19.58
C GLU A 475 -21.33 -15.10 -19.57
N TYR A 476 -20.04 -15.32 -19.88
CA TYR A 476 -19.46 -16.65 -19.93
C TYR A 476 -19.40 -17.34 -18.57
N LEU A 477 -19.11 -16.58 -17.52
CA LEU A 477 -19.01 -17.10 -16.16
C LEU A 477 -20.36 -17.08 -15.41
N GLY A 478 -21.40 -16.44 -16.00
CA GLY A 478 -22.71 -16.32 -15.40
C GLY A 478 -22.70 -15.49 -14.12
N LEU A 479 -22.04 -14.32 -14.18
CA LEU A 479 -21.85 -13.37 -13.10
C LEU A 479 -22.94 -12.29 -13.09
#